data_fa9efc349b4696b62c93d4da51f07f32
#
_entry.id   fa9efc349b4696b62c93d4da51f07f32
#
_cell.length_a   1.000
_cell.length_b   1.000
_cell.length_c   1.000
_cell.angle_alpha   90.00
_cell.angle_beta   90.00
_cell.angle_gamma   90.00
#
_symmetry.space_group_name_H-M   'P 1'
#
loop_
_entity.id
_entity.type
_entity.pdbx_description
1 polymer ?
#
loop_
_entity_poly.entity_id
_entity_poly.type
_entity_poly.pdbx_seq_one_letter_code
_entity_poly.pdbx_strand_id
1 'polypeptide(L)'
;FAPPSNFLAPPIISPSAGNAADDIWYITPKSGTAPRFQNWSVSIQRDLPFKLVAEVAYIGNRGARLSSSHQPLNQLDPKFYVLGDLLNKRIDDPAVVATGYKIPYANFIADWGAGATLARALRPYPHINGPVNNLYNPIGNSWYDSLQLKLDRRFGWVTMEANYTWSKALTDAPGTTPSGAGPN
;
A
#
# COMPACT_ATOMS: atom_id res chain seq x y z
N PHE A 1 -11.29 -33.49 17.74
CA PHE A 1 -12.45 -33.02 16.97
C PHE A 1 -12.35 -33.65 15.60
N ALA A 2 -13.19 -34.62 15.28
CA ALA A 2 -13.24 -35.21 13.94
C ALA A 2 -14.17 -34.33 13.07
N PRO A 3 -13.78 -33.94 11.87
CA PRO A 3 -14.66 -33.23 10.95
C PRO A 3 -15.89 -34.09 10.62
N PRO A 4 -17.06 -33.52 10.35
CA PRO A 4 -18.24 -34.28 9.95
C PRO A 4 -17.98 -35.10 8.69
N SER A 5 -18.60 -36.24 8.56
CA SER A 5 -18.39 -37.22 7.45
C SER A 5 -18.69 -36.65 6.07
N ASN A 6 -19.40 -35.54 5.99
CA ASN A 6 -19.72 -34.82 4.76
C ASN A 6 -18.80 -33.60 4.53
N PHE A 7 -17.73 -33.48 5.30
CA PHE A 7 -16.73 -32.41 5.08
C PHE A 7 -15.97 -32.75 3.79
N LEU A 8 -16.36 -32.08 2.72
CA LEU A 8 -15.57 -32.07 1.50
C LEU A 8 -14.26 -31.35 1.78
N ALA A 9 -13.15 -32.03 1.54
CA ALA A 9 -11.87 -31.35 1.52
C ALA A 9 -11.98 -30.14 0.60
N PRO A 10 -11.42 -28.97 0.96
CA PRO A 10 -11.42 -27.83 0.06
C PRO A 10 -10.90 -28.30 -1.30
N PRO A 11 -11.56 -27.94 -2.41
CA PRO A 11 -11.08 -28.32 -3.72
C PRO A 11 -9.64 -27.84 -3.84
N ILE A 12 -8.79 -28.70 -4.42
CA ILE A 12 -7.43 -28.26 -4.80
C ILE A 12 -7.62 -27.00 -5.62
N ILE A 13 -6.99 -25.91 -5.16
CA ILE A 13 -7.08 -24.64 -5.84
C ILE A 13 -6.40 -24.80 -7.19
N SER A 14 -7.20 -25.08 -8.21
CA SER A 14 -6.77 -25.03 -9.60
C SER A 14 -7.10 -23.62 -10.12
N PRO A 15 -6.19 -22.97 -10.80
CA PRO A 15 -6.48 -21.70 -11.45
C PRO A 15 -7.68 -21.75 -12.39
N SER A 16 -7.95 -22.91 -12.98
CA SER A 16 -9.11 -23.15 -13.83
C SER A 16 -10.40 -23.45 -13.05
N ALA A 17 -10.32 -23.89 -11.81
CA ALA A 17 -11.49 -24.23 -10.99
C ALA A 17 -12.11 -23.04 -10.26
N GLY A 18 -11.61 -21.93 -10.49
CA GLY A 18 -12.13 -20.75 -9.91
C GLY A 18 -11.05 -19.74 -9.91
N ASN A 19 -10.79 -19.16 -11.05
CA ASN A 19 -10.04 -18.05 -11.09
C ASN A 19 -10.28 -17.15 -10.08
N ALA A 20 -9.97 -18.00 -9.24
CA ALA A 20 -10.23 -17.75 -8.03
C ALA A 20 -9.76 -16.44 -7.70
N ALA A 21 -10.54 -15.92 -7.05
CA ALA A 21 -10.45 -14.70 -6.40
C ALA A 21 -9.19 -13.98 -6.76
N ASP A 22 -9.37 -13.01 -7.57
CA ASP A 22 -8.28 -12.20 -8.01
C ASP A 22 -7.49 -11.70 -6.80
N ASP A 23 -8.11 -11.66 -5.62
CA ASP A 23 -7.48 -11.24 -4.38
C ASP A 23 -7.65 -12.27 -3.26
N ILE A 24 -6.57 -12.79 -2.75
CA ILE A 24 -6.55 -13.57 -1.52
C ILE A 24 -6.14 -12.69 -0.35
N TRP A 25 -6.96 -12.71 0.69
CA TRP A 25 -6.70 -11.96 1.92
C TRP A 25 -6.36 -12.91 3.05
N TYR A 26 -5.35 -12.56 3.82
CA TYR A 26 -4.99 -13.29 5.03
C TYR A 26 -4.93 -12.31 6.21
N ILE A 27 -5.01 -12.85 7.41
CA ILE A 27 -4.86 -12.10 8.64
C ILE A 27 -3.67 -12.63 9.44
N THR A 28 -3.00 -11.73 10.13
CA THR A 28 -1.95 -12.06 11.09
C THR A 28 -2.41 -11.67 12.49
N PRO A 29 -1.75 -12.12 13.55
CA PRO A 29 -2.04 -11.68 14.91
C PRO A 29 -1.97 -10.16 15.13
N LYS A 30 -1.29 -9.44 14.23
CA LYS A 30 -1.18 -7.98 14.26
C LYS A 30 -2.21 -7.27 13.39
N SER A 31 -2.93 -7.99 12.51
CA SER A 31 -3.95 -7.41 11.65
C SER A 31 -5.05 -6.77 12.48
N GLY A 32 -5.52 -5.59 12.07
CA GLY A 32 -6.55 -4.86 12.79
C GLY A 32 -6.07 -4.18 14.09
N THR A 33 -4.76 -4.15 14.37
CA THR A 33 -4.24 -3.32 15.47
C THR A 33 -4.62 -1.87 15.26
N ALA A 34 -5.24 -1.25 16.27
CA ALA A 34 -5.73 0.11 16.17
C ALA A 34 -4.63 1.12 15.77
N PRO A 35 -4.91 2.02 14.85
CA PRO A 35 -3.98 3.09 14.51
C PRO A 35 -3.78 4.04 15.69
N ARG A 36 -2.63 4.69 15.73
CA ARG A 36 -2.29 5.67 16.75
C ARG A 36 -2.00 7.01 16.08
N PHE A 37 -2.65 8.07 16.56
CA PHE A 37 -2.38 9.43 16.14
C PHE A 37 -1.86 10.24 17.32
N GLN A 38 -0.88 11.09 17.04
CA GLN A 38 -0.31 12.05 17.97
C GLN A 38 -0.36 13.42 17.30
N ASN A 39 -1.01 14.36 17.98
CA ASN A 39 -1.13 15.74 17.52
C ASN A 39 -0.51 16.66 18.57
N TRP A 40 0.20 17.67 18.13
CA TRP A 40 0.71 18.73 19.00
C TRP A 40 0.69 20.05 18.25
N SER A 41 0.55 21.12 19.00
CA SER A 41 0.67 22.47 18.47
C SER A 41 1.33 23.37 19.52
N VAL A 42 2.10 24.31 19.03
CA VAL A 42 2.70 25.37 19.84
C VAL A 42 2.50 26.66 19.07
N SER A 43 1.96 27.69 19.73
CA SER A 43 1.82 29.01 19.14
C SER A 43 2.36 30.09 20.08
N ILE A 44 2.88 31.16 19.47
CA ILE A 44 3.35 32.34 20.14
C ILE A 44 2.67 33.52 19.47
N GLN A 45 1.94 34.30 20.24
CA GLN A 45 1.32 35.55 19.81
C GLN A 45 1.97 36.73 20.51
N ARG A 46 2.20 37.80 19.76
CA ARG A 46 2.81 39.04 20.30
C ARG A 46 2.20 40.29 19.67
N ASP A 47 1.91 41.25 20.52
CA ASP A 47 1.56 42.58 20.08
C ASP A 47 2.83 43.33 19.62
N LEU A 48 2.74 43.88 18.43
CA LEU A 48 3.80 44.67 17.82
C LEU A 48 3.39 46.17 17.74
N PRO A 49 4.35 47.10 17.53
CA PRO A 49 4.02 48.47 17.27
C PRO A 49 3.00 48.64 16.14
N PHE A 50 2.31 49.77 16.10
CA PHE A 50 1.33 50.16 15.07
C PHE A 50 0.02 49.33 15.09
N LYS A 51 -0.39 48.85 16.28
CA LYS A 51 -1.61 48.01 16.46
C LYS A 51 -1.59 46.75 15.61
N LEU A 52 -0.43 46.18 15.46
CA LEU A 52 -0.23 44.92 14.75
C LEU A 52 -0.14 43.78 15.77
N VAL A 53 -0.82 42.69 15.49
CA VAL A 53 -0.71 41.43 16.26
C VAL A 53 -0.12 40.36 15.33
N ALA A 54 0.99 39.77 15.75
CA ALA A 54 1.61 38.65 15.01
C ALA A 54 1.46 37.34 15.79
N GLU A 55 1.12 36.30 15.11
CA GLU A 55 1.09 34.94 15.65
C GLU A 55 1.91 34.02 14.77
N VAL A 56 2.70 33.16 15.41
CA VAL A 56 3.45 32.07 14.78
C VAL A 56 3.00 30.76 15.44
N ALA A 57 2.51 29.82 14.66
CA ALA A 57 2.10 28.53 15.17
C ALA A 57 2.82 27.40 14.42
N TYR A 58 3.27 26.39 15.17
CA TYR A 58 3.74 25.13 14.64
C TYR A 58 2.76 24.02 14.99
N ILE A 59 2.34 23.25 13.99
CA ILE A 59 1.42 22.12 14.14
C ILE A 59 2.10 20.89 13.61
N GLY A 60 2.13 19.83 14.41
CA GLY A 60 2.63 18.52 14.02
C GLY A 60 1.60 17.43 14.23
N ASN A 61 1.57 16.48 13.31
CA ASN A 61 0.78 15.26 13.41
C ASN A 61 1.63 14.06 13.03
N ARG A 62 1.49 12.96 13.77
CA ARG A 62 2.10 11.67 13.46
C ARG A 62 1.04 10.59 13.55
N GLY A 63 0.91 9.81 12.48
CA GLY A 63 0.14 8.58 12.44
C GLY A 63 1.06 7.37 12.40
N ALA A 64 0.73 6.34 13.15
CA ALA A 64 1.43 5.06 13.15
C ALA A 64 0.42 3.92 13.14
N ARG A 65 0.83 2.78 12.61
CA ARG A 65 -0.01 1.59 12.47
C ARG A 65 -1.25 1.84 11.61
N LEU A 66 -1.11 2.68 10.60
CA LEU A 66 -2.16 2.87 9.60
C LEU A 66 -2.28 1.61 8.76
N SER A 67 -3.49 1.27 8.36
CA SER A 67 -3.72 0.13 7.49
C SER A 67 -3.08 0.37 6.12
N SER A 68 -2.33 -0.61 5.64
CA SER A 68 -1.69 -0.58 4.33
C SER A 68 -1.76 -1.94 3.67
N SER A 69 -2.07 -1.99 2.39
CA SER A 69 -2.08 -3.19 1.56
C SER A 69 -0.83 -3.35 0.69
N HIS A 70 0.20 -2.51 0.92
CA HIS A 70 1.36 -2.39 0.03
C HIS A 70 2.41 -3.49 0.13
N GLN A 71 2.13 -4.58 0.83
CA GLN A 71 3.04 -5.73 0.91
C GLN A 71 2.32 -7.04 0.55
N PRO A 72 1.89 -7.22 -0.70
CA PRO A 72 1.35 -8.50 -1.13
C PRO A 72 2.46 -9.56 -1.15
N LEU A 73 2.15 -10.74 -0.63
CA LEU A 73 3.12 -11.85 -0.58
C LEU A 73 3.41 -12.46 -1.95
N ASN A 74 2.51 -12.28 -2.93
CA ASN A 74 2.64 -12.90 -4.24
C ASN A 74 3.30 -11.97 -5.28
N GLN A 75 4.28 -11.19 -4.84
CA GLN A 75 5.08 -10.36 -5.75
C GLN A 75 6.32 -11.12 -6.22
N LEU A 76 6.76 -10.78 -7.44
CA LEU A 76 8.04 -11.23 -7.95
C LEU A 76 9.17 -10.62 -7.12
N ASP A 77 10.11 -11.44 -6.68
CA ASP A 77 11.29 -10.97 -5.95
C ASP A 77 12.14 -10.05 -6.87
N PRO A 78 12.51 -8.85 -6.42
CA PRO A 78 13.31 -7.90 -7.21
C PRO A 78 14.61 -8.45 -7.78
N LYS A 79 15.20 -9.49 -7.16
CA LYS A 79 16.40 -10.16 -7.70
C LYS A 79 16.21 -10.70 -9.11
N PHE A 80 14.96 -11.01 -9.50
CA PHE A 80 14.66 -11.53 -10.83
C PHE A 80 14.49 -10.44 -11.90
N TYR A 81 14.43 -9.15 -11.53
CA TYR A 81 14.28 -8.07 -12.49
C TYR A 81 15.47 -7.96 -13.45
N VAL A 82 16.61 -8.50 -13.08
CA VAL A 82 17.78 -8.62 -13.96
C VAL A 82 17.50 -9.41 -15.25
N LEU A 83 16.46 -10.26 -15.24
CA LEU A 83 16.06 -11.06 -16.40
C LEU A 83 15.35 -10.24 -17.49
N GLY A 84 14.93 -9.00 -17.18
CA GLY A 84 14.34 -8.07 -18.14
C GLY A 84 13.20 -8.69 -18.95
N ASP A 85 13.28 -8.62 -20.28
CA ASP A 85 12.23 -9.10 -21.20
C ASP A 85 11.93 -10.60 -21.11
N LEU A 86 12.87 -11.40 -20.61
CA LEU A 86 12.63 -12.83 -20.40
C LEU A 86 11.46 -13.09 -19.43
N LEU A 87 11.23 -12.19 -18.49
CA LEU A 87 10.13 -12.30 -17.54
C LEU A 87 8.76 -12.31 -18.20
N ASN A 88 8.63 -11.64 -19.34
CA ASN A 88 7.38 -11.53 -20.10
C ASN A 88 7.16 -12.71 -21.05
N LYS A 89 8.20 -13.51 -21.30
CA LYS A 89 8.08 -14.67 -22.15
C LYS A 89 7.44 -15.84 -21.43
N ARG A 90 6.80 -16.73 -22.20
CA ARG A 90 6.24 -17.97 -21.65
C ARG A 90 7.33 -18.87 -21.10
N ILE A 91 7.02 -19.64 -20.08
CA ILE A 91 7.99 -20.55 -19.44
C ILE A 91 8.53 -21.63 -20.40
N ASP A 92 7.77 -21.97 -21.45
CA ASP A 92 8.13 -22.93 -22.49
C ASP A 92 8.82 -22.28 -23.72
N ASP A 93 9.04 -20.97 -23.71
CA ASP A 93 9.83 -20.30 -24.76
C ASP A 93 11.26 -20.83 -24.75
N PRO A 94 11.86 -21.14 -25.92
CA PRO A 94 13.23 -21.68 -26.01
C PRO A 94 14.27 -20.84 -25.29
N ALA A 95 14.12 -19.50 -25.30
CA ALA A 95 15.05 -18.59 -24.61
C ALA A 95 14.92 -18.71 -23.08
N VAL A 96 13.71 -19.01 -22.55
CA VAL A 96 13.50 -19.23 -21.13
C VAL A 96 13.99 -20.62 -20.73
N VAL A 97 13.68 -21.65 -21.52
CA VAL A 97 14.13 -23.02 -21.28
C VAL A 97 15.65 -23.11 -21.22
N ALA A 98 16.36 -22.35 -22.07
CA ALA A 98 17.81 -22.28 -22.06
C ALA A 98 18.42 -21.74 -20.76
N THR A 99 17.64 -20.98 -19.96
CA THR A 99 18.08 -20.47 -18.66
C THR A 99 18.00 -21.50 -17.53
N GLY A 100 17.34 -22.66 -17.78
CA GLY A 100 17.21 -23.74 -16.80
C GLY A 100 16.10 -23.57 -15.77
N TYR A 101 15.26 -22.52 -15.86
CA TYR A 101 14.08 -22.39 -15.00
C TYR A 101 13.06 -23.49 -15.28
N LYS A 102 12.46 -24.02 -14.21
CA LYS A 102 11.52 -25.15 -14.30
C LYS A 102 10.08 -24.67 -14.20
N ILE A 103 9.19 -25.43 -14.84
CA ILE A 103 7.74 -25.28 -14.67
C ILE A 103 7.39 -25.56 -13.21
N PRO A 104 6.66 -24.66 -12.52
CA PRO A 104 6.41 -24.80 -11.08
C PRO A 104 5.51 -25.98 -10.70
N TYR A 105 4.57 -26.37 -11.58
CA TYR A 105 3.71 -27.54 -11.40
C TYR A 105 3.17 -28.06 -12.75
N ALA A 106 2.71 -29.32 -12.78
CA ALA A 106 2.43 -30.07 -14.01
C ALA A 106 1.47 -29.36 -14.99
N ASN A 107 0.40 -28.75 -14.50
CA ASN A 107 -0.62 -28.13 -15.34
C ASN A 107 -0.41 -26.61 -15.56
N PHE A 108 0.71 -26.04 -15.13
CA PHE A 108 0.95 -24.61 -15.16
C PHE A 108 0.68 -23.94 -16.51
N ILE A 109 1.15 -24.57 -17.59
CA ILE A 109 0.97 -24.03 -18.95
C ILE A 109 -0.49 -24.13 -19.41
N ALA A 110 -1.16 -25.23 -19.09
CA ALA A 110 -2.57 -25.44 -19.43
C ALA A 110 -3.48 -24.47 -18.68
N ASP A 111 -3.20 -24.26 -17.36
CA ASP A 111 -3.98 -23.40 -16.50
C ASP A 111 -3.87 -21.92 -16.87
N TRP A 112 -2.69 -21.49 -17.29
CA TRP A 112 -2.42 -20.06 -17.55
C TRP A 112 -2.35 -19.68 -19.02
N GLY A 113 -2.26 -20.62 -19.95
CA GLY A 113 -2.20 -20.35 -21.38
C GLY A 113 -1.13 -19.32 -21.74
N ALA A 114 -1.53 -18.19 -22.34
CA ALA A 114 -0.63 -17.09 -22.66
C ALA A 114 -0.01 -16.42 -21.40
N GLY A 115 -0.70 -16.50 -20.26
CA GLY A 115 -0.23 -15.95 -18.98
C GLY A 115 0.78 -16.84 -18.25
N ALA A 116 1.16 -18.02 -18.79
CA ALA A 116 2.18 -18.91 -18.24
C ALA A 116 3.60 -18.33 -18.41
N THR A 117 3.82 -17.10 -17.97
CA THR A 117 5.08 -16.40 -18.13
C THR A 117 6.12 -16.81 -17.10
N LEU A 118 7.41 -16.54 -17.40
CA LEU A 118 8.49 -16.75 -16.44
C LEU A 118 8.26 -15.93 -15.17
N ALA A 119 7.82 -14.67 -15.29
CA ALA A 119 7.50 -13.84 -14.14
C ALA A 119 6.47 -14.47 -13.21
N ARG A 120 5.43 -15.08 -13.77
CA ARG A 120 4.43 -15.83 -12.98
C ARG A 120 5.03 -17.06 -12.33
N ALA A 121 5.82 -17.82 -13.04
CA ALA A 121 6.46 -19.05 -12.55
C ALA A 121 7.40 -18.79 -11.36
N LEU A 122 8.00 -17.60 -11.29
CA LEU A 122 8.94 -17.20 -10.24
C LEU A 122 8.27 -16.54 -9.02
N ARG A 123 6.94 -16.36 -9.03
CA ARG A 123 6.21 -15.86 -7.85
C ARG A 123 6.18 -16.90 -6.74
N PRO A 124 6.07 -16.49 -5.47
CA PRO A 124 5.92 -17.41 -4.34
C PRO A 124 4.72 -18.37 -4.46
N TYR A 125 3.61 -17.86 -5.02
CA TYR A 125 2.36 -18.62 -5.22
C TYR A 125 1.94 -18.54 -6.70
N PRO A 126 2.60 -19.30 -7.60
CA PRO A 126 2.38 -19.19 -9.05
C PRO A 126 0.99 -19.67 -9.49
N HIS A 127 0.29 -20.43 -8.64
CA HIS A 127 -1.07 -20.93 -8.85
C HIS A 127 -2.16 -19.91 -8.47
N ILE A 128 -1.79 -18.77 -7.89
CA ILE A 128 -2.73 -17.70 -7.53
C ILE A 128 -2.63 -16.59 -8.56
N ASN A 129 -3.77 -16.13 -9.07
CA ASN A 129 -3.80 -15.08 -10.08
C ASN A 129 -3.42 -13.71 -9.50
N GLY A 130 -4.12 -13.29 -8.46
CA GLY A 130 -3.99 -12.00 -7.84
C GLY A 130 -2.92 -11.89 -6.77
N PRO A 131 -2.87 -10.77 -6.11
CA PRO A 131 -2.03 -10.57 -4.94
C PRO A 131 -2.55 -11.37 -3.74
N VAL A 132 -1.65 -11.72 -2.84
CA VAL A 132 -1.98 -12.29 -1.52
C VAL A 132 -1.74 -11.20 -0.50
N ASN A 133 -2.81 -10.57 -0.05
CA ASN A 133 -2.76 -9.36 0.76
C ASN A 133 -3.01 -9.63 2.24
N ASN A 134 -2.35 -8.87 3.12
CA ASN A 134 -2.68 -8.85 4.53
C ASN A 134 -3.85 -7.88 4.76
N LEU A 135 -4.94 -8.41 5.30
CA LEU A 135 -6.11 -7.60 5.64
C LEU A 135 -5.77 -6.73 6.87
N TYR A 136 -6.00 -5.41 6.74
CA TYR A 136 -5.72 -4.43 7.81
C TYR A 136 -4.30 -4.51 8.37
N ASN A 137 -3.30 -4.61 7.50
CA ASN A 137 -1.89 -4.64 7.89
C ASN A 137 -1.46 -3.30 8.52
N PRO A 138 -1.10 -3.26 9.82
CA PRO A 138 -0.84 -2.01 10.56
C PRO A 138 0.61 -1.54 10.39
N ILE A 139 1.08 -1.36 9.15
CA ILE A 139 2.46 -1.00 8.84
C ILE A 139 2.64 0.43 8.38
N GLY A 140 1.54 1.12 8.07
CA GLY A 140 1.60 2.47 7.51
C GLY A 140 1.90 3.53 8.57
N ASN A 141 2.54 4.60 8.13
CA ASN A 141 2.84 5.78 8.93
C ASN A 141 2.47 7.05 8.16
N SER A 142 2.25 8.12 8.88
CA SER A 142 2.05 9.45 8.31
C SER A 142 2.71 10.53 9.15
N TRP A 143 3.15 11.57 8.48
CA TRP A 143 3.78 12.76 9.06
C TRP A 143 3.17 14.00 8.44
N TYR A 144 2.82 14.95 9.29
CA TYR A 144 2.42 16.27 8.87
C TYR A 144 3.09 17.30 9.77
N ASP A 145 3.72 18.29 9.16
CA ASP A 145 4.33 19.42 9.83
C ASP A 145 3.88 20.69 9.13
N SER A 146 3.50 21.70 9.89
CA SER A 146 3.02 22.98 9.38
C SER A 146 3.53 24.13 10.23
N LEU A 147 4.04 25.17 9.58
CA LEU A 147 4.31 26.48 10.15
C LEU A 147 3.25 27.45 9.64
N GLN A 148 2.56 28.10 10.55
CA GLN A 148 1.53 29.09 10.24
C GLN A 148 1.95 30.45 10.78
N LEU A 149 1.82 31.45 9.95
CA LEU A 149 2.06 32.83 10.29
C LEU A 149 0.76 33.60 10.11
N LYS A 150 0.38 34.39 11.12
CA LYS A 150 -0.79 35.26 11.08
C LYS A 150 -0.41 36.66 11.50
N LEU A 151 -0.90 37.65 10.78
CA LEU A 151 -0.73 39.08 11.04
C LEU A 151 -2.09 39.75 11.00
N ASP A 152 -2.48 40.33 12.12
CA ASP A 152 -3.71 41.13 12.25
C ASP A 152 -3.38 42.55 12.50
N ARG A 153 -4.03 43.50 11.82
CA ARG A 153 -3.92 44.92 12.04
C ARG A 153 -5.27 45.58 12.01
N ARG A 154 -5.53 46.41 13.03
CA ARG A 154 -6.70 47.29 13.07
C ARG A 154 -6.32 48.73 12.75
N PHE A 155 -6.91 49.27 11.72
CA PHE A 155 -6.67 50.61 11.27
C PHE A 155 -7.98 51.42 11.22
N GLY A 156 -8.32 52.14 12.32
CA GLY A 156 -9.60 52.85 12.42
C GLY A 156 -10.79 51.93 12.24
N TRP A 157 -11.50 52.05 11.11
CA TRP A 157 -12.65 51.25 10.73
C TRP A 157 -12.31 50.02 9.83
N VAL A 158 -11.03 49.87 9.48
CA VAL A 158 -10.57 48.74 8.66
C VAL A 158 -9.79 47.75 9.50
N THR A 159 -10.11 46.47 9.37
CA THR A 159 -9.31 45.36 9.88
C THR A 159 -8.66 44.64 8.70
N MET A 160 -7.36 44.44 8.75
CA MET A 160 -6.59 43.69 7.78
C MET A 160 -6.04 42.44 8.45
N GLU A 161 -6.16 41.31 7.76
CA GLU A 161 -5.61 40.02 8.18
C GLU A 161 -4.78 39.41 7.03
N ALA A 162 -3.59 38.94 7.36
CA ALA A 162 -2.73 38.22 6.44
C ALA A 162 -2.33 36.88 7.07
N ASN A 163 -2.54 35.79 6.34
CA ASN A 163 -2.21 34.43 6.76
C ASN A 163 -1.27 33.76 5.75
N TYR A 164 -0.25 33.10 6.27
CA TYR A 164 0.66 32.30 5.47
C TYR A 164 0.85 30.94 6.12
N THR A 165 0.72 29.86 5.35
CA THR A 165 0.93 28.50 5.82
C THR A 165 1.95 27.80 4.94
N TRP A 166 3.00 27.28 5.55
CA TRP A 166 3.94 26.39 4.92
C TRP A 166 3.82 25.01 5.57
N SER A 167 3.53 23.96 4.78
CA SER A 167 3.31 22.63 5.33
C SER A 167 3.89 21.52 4.44
N LYS A 168 4.15 20.38 5.08
CA LYS A 168 4.59 19.15 4.43
C LYS A 168 3.82 17.97 4.99
N ALA A 169 3.23 17.16 4.11
CA ALA A 169 2.59 15.90 4.45
C ALA A 169 3.33 14.75 3.76
N LEU A 170 3.60 13.69 4.48
CA LEU A 170 4.20 12.45 3.99
C LEU A 170 3.41 11.28 4.52
N THR A 171 3.23 10.24 3.72
CA THR A 171 2.63 8.98 4.16
C THR A 171 3.17 7.82 3.34
N ASP A 172 3.37 6.69 3.98
CA ASP A 172 3.64 5.39 3.39
C ASP A 172 2.42 4.45 3.51
N ALA A 173 1.32 4.96 4.04
CA ALA A 173 0.03 4.30 4.03
C ALA A 173 -0.84 4.91 2.92
N PRO A 174 -0.79 4.40 1.70
CA PRO A 174 -1.74 4.80 0.69
C PRO A 174 -3.13 4.43 1.18
N GLY A 175 -4.05 5.35 1.01
CA GLY A 175 -5.42 5.16 1.39
C GLY A 175 -5.93 3.84 0.83
N THR A 176 -6.72 3.13 1.60
CA THR A 176 -7.53 2.02 1.12
C THR A 176 -8.49 2.58 0.09
N THR A 177 -8.07 2.66 -1.15
CA THR A 177 -9.03 2.78 -2.24
C THR A 177 -9.75 1.46 -2.31
N PRO A 178 -11.06 1.42 -2.12
CA PRO A 178 -11.81 0.22 -2.41
C PRO A 178 -11.59 -0.09 -3.89
N SER A 179 -11.01 -1.24 -4.13
CA SER A 179 -10.92 -1.94 -5.42
C SER A 179 -10.93 -1.08 -6.69
N GLY A 180 -9.85 -1.07 -7.43
CA GLY A 180 -9.90 -0.99 -8.89
C GLY A 180 -9.25 0.18 -9.59
N ALA A 181 -8.53 1.06 -8.92
CA ALA A 181 -7.72 2.07 -9.60
C ALA A 181 -6.26 1.97 -9.15
N GLY A 182 -5.52 1.06 -9.78
CA GLY A 182 -4.09 1.20 -9.83
C GLY A 182 -3.74 2.46 -10.63
N PRO A 183 -2.65 3.15 -10.32
CA PRO A 183 -2.17 4.21 -11.19
C PRO A 183 -1.79 3.60 -12.54
N ASN A 184 -2.31 4.19 -13.61
CA ASN A 184 -1.86 3.95 -14.98
C ASN A 184 -0.40 4.34 -15.14
#